data_97fa6aa8fc3a074c015f46212c71a86e
#
_entry.id   97fa6aa8fc3a074c015f46212c71a86e
#
_cell.length_a   1.000
_cell.length_b   1.000
_cell.length_c   1.000
_cell.angle_alpha   90.00
_cell.angle_beta   90.00
_cell.angle_gamma   90.00
#
_symmetry.space_group_name_H-M   'P 1'
#
loop_
_entity.id
_entity.type
_entity.pdbx_description
1 polymer ?
#
loop_
_entity_poly.entity_id
_entity_poly.type
_entity_poly.pdbx_seq_one_letter_code
_entity_poly.pdbx_strand_id
1 'polypeptide(L)'
;MSRRRKETAMANTNSISKGVLVDLTHCIGCRGCQVACKSWNERSVKETTMYGNFTNPPELNSECYTNIRYIEQEKDSQPVWSFIKNQCLHCKNPACVSACPVKALRKTAAGPVTYDFSRCIGCRYCMLACPFYIPKYEWEKALPWVRKCTFCSERIKADMIPACVKVCPTKTMFYGNYEDVLKEANARLTKNPGKYVNHIYGKDEAGGTSWIYLSDVPFESLXIPVVIVGVLAAGAVSWAITRRNKNMDREEKP
;
A
#
# COMPACT_ATOMS: atom_id res chain seq x y z
N MET A 1 35.48 9.96 -35.25
CA MET A 1 34.72 8.94 -34.49
C MET A 1 33.69 9.67 -33.63
N SER A 2 32.47 9.67 -34.11
CA SER A 2 31.36 10.44 -33.52
C SER A 2 30.76 9.68 -32.32
N ARG A 3 30.81 10.27 -31.13
CA ARG A 3 30.08 9.78 -29.95
C ARG A 3 28.61 10.17 -30.14
N ARG A 4 27.80 9.21 -30.59
CA ARG A 4 26.34 9.36 -30.56
C ARG A 4 25.91 9.43 -29.10
N ARG A 5 25.53 10.60 -28.64
CA ARG A 5 24.77 10.76 -27.39
C ARG A 5 23.43 10.01 -27.56
N LYS A 6 23.24 8.95 -26.79
CA LYS A 6 21.92 8.34 -26.66
C LYS A 6 21.05 9.33 -25.87
N GLU A 7 20.26 10.09 -26.59
CA GLU A 7 19.16 10.84 -25.97
C GLU A 7 18.21 9.82 -25.34
N THR A 8 18.15 9.86 -24.04
CA THR A 8 17.15 9.10 -23.29
C THR A 8 15.81 9.76 -23.59
N ALA A 9 15.04 9.15 -24.46
CA ALA A 9 13.68 9.58 -24.72
C ALA A 9 12.92 9.53 -23.40
N MET A 10 12.53 10.67 -22.88
CA MET A 10 11.53 10.78 -21.84
C MET A 10 10.25 10.23 -22.43
N ALA A 11 9.90 9.01 -22.04
CA ALA A 11 8.62 8.45 -22.40
C ALA A 11 7.53 9.33 -21.79
N ASN A 12 6.93 10.14 -22.62
CA ASN A 12 5.73 10.90 -22.27
C ASN A 12 4.58 9.91 -22.21
N THR A 13 4.57 9.12 -21.14
CA THR A 13 3.43 8.27 -20.85
C THR A 13 2.52 9.07 -19.94
N ASN A 14 1.41 9.51 -20.48
CA ASN A 14 0.21 9.86 -19.74
C ASN A 14 -0.30 8.56 -19.08
N SER A 15 0.53 7.93 -18.27
CA SER A 15 0.14 6.71 -17.58
C SER A 15 -0.78 7.10 -16.42
N ILE A 16 -2.06 6.91 -16.67
CA ILE A 16 -3.10 7.17 -15.67
C ILE A 16 -2.84 6.26 -14.47
N SER A 17 -2.65 6.86 -13.31
CA SER A 17 -2.37 6.12 -12.07
C SER A 17 -3.52 5.17 -11.75
N LYS A 18 -3.20 3.92 -11.45
CA LYS A 18 -4.19 2.89 -11.08
C LYS A 18 -4.46 2.92 -9.57
N GLY A 19 -5.68 2.54 -9.21
CA GLY A 19 -6.12 2.44 -7.83
C GLY A 19 -7.03 1.25 -7.58
N VAL A 20 -7.32 1.00 -6.31
CA VAL A 20 -8.29 -0.02 -5.88
C VAL A 20 -9.14 0.55 -4.74
N LEU A 21 -10.45 0.46 -4.90
CA LEU A 21 -11.39 0.64 -3.79
C LEU A 21 -11.60 -0.72 -3.13
N VAL A 22 -11.51 -0.77 -1.83
CA VAL A 22 -11.85 -1.95 -1.02
C VAL A 22 -13.09 -1.60 -0.19
N ASP A 23 -14.19 -2.22 -0.50
CA ASP A 23 -15.46 -2.03 0.23
C ASP A 23 -15.57 -3.11 1.30
N LEU A 24 -15.22 -2.77 2.53
CA LEU A 24 -15.15 -3.74 3.64
C LEU A 24 -16.51 -4.38 3.94
N THR A 25 -17.62 -3.69 3.62
CA THR A 25 -18.97 -4.22 3.85
C THR A 25 -19.30 -5.44 2.98
N HIS A 26 -18.54 -5.67 1.92
CA HIS A 26 -18.71 -6.83 1.03
C HIS A 26 -17.70 -7.96 1.32
N CYS A 27 -16.74 -7.73 2.22
CA CYS A 27 -15.73 -8.73 2.51
C CYS A 27 -16.29 -9.84 3.40
N ILE A 28 -16.11 -11.09 3.01
CA ILE A 28 -16.57 -12.27 3.76
C ILE A 28 -15.40 -13.00 4.45
N GLY A 29 -14.22 -12.43 4.52
CA GLY A 29 -13.09 -13.03 5.21
C GLY A 29 -12.51 -14.29 4.55
N CYS A 30 -12.84 -14.62 3.32
CA CYS A 30 -12.51 -15.91 2.68
C CYS A 30 -11.00 -16.15 2.44
N ARG A 31 -10.14 -15.13 2.59
CA ARG A 31 -8.69 -15.19 2.37
C ARG A 31 -8.24 -15.55 0.94
N GLY A 32 -9.13 -15.65 -0.02
CA GLY A 32 -8.78 -15.92 -1.43
C GLY A 32 -7.72 -14.96 -1.95
N CYS A 33 -7.78 -13.67 -1.56
CA CYS A 33 -6.79 -12.66 -1.93
C CYS A 33 -5.39 -12.93 -1.35
N GLN A 34 -5.27 -13.55 -0.15
CA GLN A 34 -3.99 -13.98 0.44
C GLN A 34 -3.36 -15.09 -0.40
N VAL A 35 -4.16 -16.12 -0.70
CA VAL A 35 -3.73 -17.27 -1.48
C VAL A 35 -3.27 -16.83 -2.89
N ALA A 36 -4.10 -16.05 -3.57
CA ALA A 36 -3.78 -15.55 -4.91
C ALA A 36 -2.50 -14.68 -4.92
N CYS A 37 -2.29 -13.87 -3.86
CA CYS A 37 -1.09 -13.06 -3.73
C CYS A 37 0.16 -13.93 -3.52
N LYS A 38 0.06 -14.97 -2.66
CA LYS A 38 1.15 -15.93 -2.43
C LYS A 38 1.52 -16.66 -3.72
N SER A 39 0.52 -17.22 -4.38
CA SER A 39 0.69 -17.96 -5.63
C SER A 39 1.36 -17.08 -6.70
N TRP A 40 0.83 -15.88 -6.94
CA TRP A 40 1.36 -14.98 -7.97
C TRP A 40 2.81 -14.54 -7.69
N ASN A 41 3.16 -14.31 -6.43
CA ASN A 41 4.49 -13.83 -6.05
C ASN A 41 5.44 -14.98 -5.66
N GLU A 42 5.03 -16.23 -5.84
CA GLU A 42 5.83 -17.45 -5.54
C GLU A 42 6.37 -17.40 -4.10
N ARG A 43 5.46 -17.09 -3.13
CA ARG A 43 5.86 -17.00 -1.73
C ARG A 43 5.59 -18.31 -1.00
N SER A 44 6.59 -18.76 -0.25
CA SER A 44 6.48 -20.00 0.51
C SER A 44 5.41 -19.92 1.60
N VAL A 45 4.89 -21.07 1.98
CA VAL A 45 4.01 -21.18 3.13
C VAL A 45 4.88 -21.35 4.37
N LYS A 46 4.63 -20.54 5.40
CA LYS A 46 5.22 -20.73 6.73
C LYS A 46 4.17 -21.40 7.60
N GLU A 47 4.61 -22.32 8.43
CA GLU A 47 3.73 -22.90 9.45
C GLU A 47 3.26 -21.77 10.37
N THR A 48 1.99 -21.81 10.69
CA THR A 48 1.38 -20.83 11.58
C THR A 48 0.51 -21.55 12.58
N THR A 49 0.42 -20.99 13.78
CA THR A 49 -0.43 -21.50 14.84
C THR A 49 -1.58 -20.52 15.08
N MET A 50 -2.65 -21.00 15.67
CA MET A 50 -3.75 -20.13 16.06
C MET A 50 -3.39 -19.40 17.36
N TYR A 51 -3.48 -18.07 17.33
CA TYR A 51 -3.15 -17.21 18.47
C TYR A 51 -4.40 -16.61 19.12
N GLY A 52 -5.48 -17.37 19.15
CA GLY A 52 -6.74 -16.90 19.74
C GLY A 52 -7.53 -15.95 18.83
N ASN A 53 -7.10 -15.79 17.57
CA ASN A 53 -7.76 -14.92 16.60
C ASN A 53 -7.65 -15.56 15.22
N PHE A 54 -8.66 -15.35 14.39
CA PHE A 54 -8.67 -15.91 13.03
C PHE A 54 -7.73 -15.20 12.05
N THR A 55 -7.12 -14.06 12.42
CA THR A 55 -6.12 -13.41 11.59
C THR A 55 -4.88 -14.32 11.48
N ASN A 56 -4.56 -14.77 10.28
CA ASN A 56 -3.44 -15.71 10.09
C ASN A 56 -2.74 -15.43 8.74
N PRO A 57 -1.44 -15.10 8.73
CA PRO A 57 -0.60 -14.84 9.93
C PRO A 57 -1.06 -13.57 10.66
N PRO A 58 -0.74 -13.44 11.96
CA PRO A 58 -1.20 -12.27 12.75
C PRO A 58 -0.67 -10.94 12.18
N GLU A 59 0.52 -10.96 11.60
CA GLU A 59 1.11 -9.79 10.93
C GLU A 59 1.62 -10.14 9.53
N LEU A 60 1.77 -9.13 8.70
CA LEU A 60 2.47 -9.27 7.43
C LEU A 60 3.92 -9.68 7.69
N ASN A 61 4.50 -10.45 6.78
CA ASN A 61 5.89 -10.88 6.87
C ASN A 61 6.48 -11.01 5.46
N SER A 62 7.73 -11.45 5.36
CA SER A 62 8.43 -11.58 4.07
C SER A 62 7.75 -12.54 3.10
N GLU A 63 6.97 -13.48 3.59
CA GLU A 63 6.27 -14.48 2.79
C GLU A 63 4.77 -14.21 2.66
N CYS A 64 4.24 -13.18 3.34
CA CYS A 64 2.83 -12.83 3.31
C CYS A 64 2.67 -11.32 3.08
N TYR A 65 2.39 -10.92 1.83
CA TYR A 65 2.28 -9.52 1.42
C TYR A 65 0.91 -8.90 1.67
N THR A 66 -0.09 -9.74 1.91
CA THR A 66 -1.43 -9.32 2.28
C THR A 66 -2.06 -10.37 3.19
N ASN A 67 -2.76 -9.94 4.21
CA ASN A 67 -3.59 -10.80 5.04
C ASN A 67 -4.96 -10.16 5.25
N ILE A 68 -5.91 -10.97 5.70
CA ILE A 68 -7.21 -10.49 6.14
C ILE A 68 -7.18 -10.49 7.66
N ARG A 69 -7.37 -9.32 8.25
CA ARG A 69 -7.52 -9.15 9.69
C ARG A 69 -8.98 -9.37 10.06
N TYR A 70 -9.19 -10.16 11.08
CA TYR A 70 -10.51 -10.48 11.65
C TYR A 70 -10.64 -9.66 12.92
N ILE A 71 -11.55 -8.70 12.92
CA ILE A 71 -11.79 -7.82 14.06
C ILE A 71 -13.19 -8.11 14.59
N GLU A 72 -13.25 -8.55 15.83
CA GLU A 72 -14.50 -8.76 16.54
C GLU A 72 -14.88 -7.44 17.22
N GLN A 73 -16.11 -7.05 17.06
CA GLN A 73 -16.66 -5.80 17.59
C GLN A 73 -18.07 -6.05 18.11
N GLU A 74 -18.55 -5.11 18.88
CA GLU A 74 -19.95 -5.09 19.31
C GLU A 74 -20.65 -3.94 18.58
N LYS A 75 -21.78 -4.24 17.97
CA LYS A 75 -22.64 -3.24 17.32
C LYS A 75 -24.08 -3.54 17.75
N ASP A 76 -24.74 -2.54 18.33
CA ASP A 76 -26.11 -2.67 18.83
C ASP A 76 -26.29 -3.89 19.77
N SER A 77 -25.32 -4.10 20.67
CA SER A 77 -25.27 -5.24 21.62
C SER A 77 -25.22 -6.61 20.94
N GLN A 78 -24.79 -6.66 19.67
CA GLN A 78 -24.58 -7.91 18.94
C GLN A 78 -23.13 -8.01 18.49
N PRO A 79 -22.51 -9.21 18.58
CA PRO A 79 -21.15 -9.40 18.07
C PRO A 79 -21.17 -9.36 16.54
N VAL A 80 -20.28 -8.54 15.97
CA VAL A 80 -20.09 -8.45 14.51
C VAL A 80 -18.63 -8.62 14.15
N TRP A 81 -18.37 -9.09 12.95
CA TRP A 81 -17.03 -9.31 12.44
C TRP A 81 -16.75 -8.35 11.30
N SER A 82 -15.65 -7.63 11.41
CA SER A 82 -15.11 -6.81 10.32
C SER A 82 -13.88 -7.49 9.72
N PHE A 83 -13.83 -7.59 8.40
CA PHE A 83 -12.75 -8.26 7.68
C PHE A 83 -11.95 -7.20 6.91
N ILE A 84 -10.71 -6.98 7.33
CA ILE A 84 -9.89 -5.90 6.79
C ILE A 84 -8.76 -6.47 5.94
N LYS A 85 -8.77 -6.13 4.67
CA LYS A 85 -7.66 -6.47 3.78
C LYS A 85 -6.47 -5.55 4.10
N ASN A 86 -5.39 -6.13 4.60
CA ASN A 86 -4.19 -5.43 5.02
C ASN A 86 -3.03 -5.72 4.04
N GLN A 87 -2.41 -4.69 3.49
CA GLN A 87 -1.27 -4.76 2.57
C GLN A 87 -0.66 -3.37 2.37
N CYS A 88 0.34 -3.25 1.50
CA CYS A 88 0.90 -1.95 1.13
C CYS A 88 -0.15 -1.10 0.41
N LEU A 89 -0.33 0.13 0.85
CA LEU A 89 -1.30 1.07 0.27
C LEU A 89 -0.76 1.80 -0.96
N HIS A 90 0.55 1.65 -1.27
CA HIS A 90 1.20 2.28 -2.42
C HIS A 90 0.95 3.79 -2.47
N CYS A 91 1.31 4.49 -1.39
CA CYS A 91 1.12 5.93 -1.18
C CYS A 91 1.46 6.74 -2.43
N LYS A 92 0.78 7.87 -2.62
CA LYS A 92 1.07 8.83 -3.69
C LYS A 92 2.45 9.45 -3.45
N ASN A 93 2.71 9.85 -2.21
CA ASN A 93 3.99 10.38 -1.75
C ASN A 93 4.63 9.40 -0.77
N PRO A 94 5.28 8.33 -1.27
CA PRO A 94 5.69 7.23 -0.40
C PRO A 94 6.96 7.54 0.40
N ALA A 95 6.81 7.71 1.71
CA ALA A 95 7.92 7.95 2.65
C ALA A 95 9.03 6.89 2.52
N CYS A 96 8.66 5.64 2.25
CA CYS A 96 9.63 4.55 2.06
C CYS A 96 10.53 4.75 0.82
N VAL A 97 10.03 5.47 -0.20
CA VAL A 97 10.84 5.84 -1.38
C VAL A 97 11.78 6.97 -1.01
N SER A 98 11.25 8.02 -0.36
CA SER A 98 12.05 9.18 0.06
C SER A 98 13.16 8.80 1.02
N ALA A 99 12.91 7.84 1.92
CA ALA A 99 13.88 7.37 2.90
C ALA A 99 14.95 6.43 2.32
N CYS A 100 14.82 6.02 1.05
CA CYS A 100 15.75 5.04 0.46
C CYS A 100 16.97 5.74 -0.15
N PRO A 101 18.16 5.68 0.49
CA PRO A 101 19.33 6.42 0.00
C PRO A 101 19.85 5.92 -1.35
N VAL A 102 19.62 4.66 -1.67
CA VAL A 102 20.10 4.02 -2.91
C VAL A 102 19.01 3.91 -3.98
N LYS A 103 17.83 4.51 -3.73
CA LYS A 103 16.69 4.50 -4.67
C LYS A 103 16.29 3.08 -5.12
N ALA A 104 16.41 2.10 -4.20
CA ALA A 104 15.93 0.74 -4.45
C ALA A 104 14.40 0.68 -4.51
N LEU A 105 13.72 1.59 -3.81
CA LEU A 105 12.27 1.77 -3.90
C LEU A 105 11.95 2.93 -4.81
N ARG A 106 10.96 2.77 -5.69
CA ARG A 106 10.56 3.82 -6.65
C ARG A 106 9.05 3.83 -6.83
N LYS A 107 8.46 5.02 -6.89
CA LYS A 107 7.06 5.21 -7.27
C LYS A 107 6.99 5.23 -8.80
N THR A 108 6.13 4.41 -9.39
CA THR A 108 5.91 4.43 -10.84
C THR A 108 4.72 5.35 -11.17
N ALA A 109 4.70 5.88 -12.37
CA ALA A 109 3.58 6.71 -12.85
C ALA A 109 2.26 5.92 -12.84
N ALA A 110 2.31 4.62 -13.14
CA ALA A 110 1.13 3.74 -13.13
C ALA A 110 0.56 3.45 -11.72
N GLY A 111 1.25 3.90 -10.65
CA GLY A 111 0.74 3.77 -9.27
C GLY A 111 1.56 2.87 -8.34
N PRO A 112 2.07 1.72 -8.76
CA PRO A 112 2.87 0.87 -7.89
C PRO A 112 4.12 1.55 -7.31
N VAL A 113 4.45 1.21 -6.06
CA VAL A 113 5.77 1.44 -5.49
C VAL A 113 6.53 0.12 -5.69
N THR A 114 7.50 0.13 -6.59
CA THR A 114 8.31 -1.04 -6.96
C THR A 114 9.59 -1.10 -6.13
N TYR A 115 10.24 -2.26 -6.13
CA TYR A 115 11.46 -2.53 -5.38
C TYR A 115 12.48 -3.23 -6.28
N ASP A 116 13.67 -2.67 -6.32
CA ASP A 116 14.83 -3.21 -7.05
C ASP A 116 15.82 -3.75 -6.01
N PHE A 117 15.85 -5.07 -5.87
CA PHE A 117 16.69 -5.75 -4.88
C PHE A 117 18.18 -5.59 -5.18
N SER A 118 18.57 -5.41 -6.45
CA SER A 118 19.99 -5.28 -6.84
C SER A 118 20.65 -4.01 -6.27
N ARG A 119 19.83 -2.99 -5.96
CA ARG A 119 20.30 -1.73 -5.39
C ARG A 119 20.27 -1.72 -3.87
N CYS A 120 19.53 -2.65 -3.25
CA CYS A 120 19.24 -2.60 -1.82
C CYS A 120 20.47 -2.94 -0.98
N ILE A 121 20.81 -2.06 -0.04
CA ILE A 121 21.94 -2.24 0.90
C ILE A 121 21.47 -2.73 2.29
N GLY A 122 20.18 -3.06 2.45
CA GLY A 122 19.66 -3.61 3.70
C GLY A 122 19.56 -2.64 4.88
N CYS A 123 19.63 -1.32 4.65
CA CYS A 123 19.60 -0.32 5.74
C CYS A 123 18.28 -0.22 6.51
N ARG A 124 17.18 -0.74 5.98
CA ARG A 124 15.84 -0.85 6.60
C ARG A 124 15.14 0.50 6.88
N TYR A 125 15.68 1.62 6.44
CA TYR A 125 15.04 2.93 6.62
C TYR A 125 13.61 2.96 6.07
N CYS A 126 13.32 2.23 5.00
CA CYS A 126 11.98 2.11 4.43
C CYS A 126 10.98 1.45 5.39
N MET A 127 11.45 0.59 6.30
CA MET A 127 10.60 -0.03 7.34
C MET A 127 10.21 1.01 8.39
N LEU A 128 11.18 1.80 8.84
CA LEU A 128 10.99 2.85 9.85
C LEU A 128 10.14 4.00 9.31
N ALA A 129 10.36 4.37 8.05
CA ALA A 129 9.66 5.50 7.43
C ALA A 129 8.20 5.20 7.07
N CYS A 130 7.80 3.93 7.02
CA CYS A 130 6.45 3.57 6.60
C CYS A 130 5.43 3.78 7.71
N PRO A 131 4.47 4.72 7.58
CA PRO A 131 3.48 4.94 8.66
C PRO A 131 2.53 3.76 8.84
N PHE A 132 2.52 2.81 7.90
CA PHE A 132 1.67 1.62 7.94
C PHE A 132 2.46 0.35 8.32
N TYR A 133 3.76 0.46 8.63
CA TYR A 133 4.64 -0.65 9.04
C TYR A 133 4.66 -1.82 8.04
N ILE A 134 4.55 -1.52 6.74
CA ILE A 134 4.34 -2.54 5.72
C ILE A 134 5.62 -3.23 5.24
N PRO A 135 6.73 -2.54 4.89
CA PRO A 135 7.92 -3.25 4.43
C PRO A 135 8.44 -4.21 5.50
N LYS A 136 8.66 -5.47 5.12
CA LYS A 136 9.17 -6.52 6.02
C LYS A 136 10.51 -7.03 5.49
N TYR A 137 11.37 -7.48 6.38
CA TYR A 137 12.73 -7.90 6.06
C TYR A 137 12.85 -9.41 6.23
N GLU A 138 13.67 -10.04 5.40
CA GLU A 138 13.89 -11.51 5.46
C GLU A 138 14.96 -11.83 6.51
N TRP A 139 14.63 -11.68 7.79
CA TRP A 139 15.57 -11.82 8.91
C TRP A 139 16.32 -13.14 8.95
N GLU A 140 15.75 -14.18 8.37
CA GLU A 140 16.25 -15.56 8.43
C GLU A 140 17.28 -15.87 7.32
N LYS A 141 17.51 -14.93 6.41
CA LYS A 141 18.40 -15.16 5.25
C LYS A 141 19.75 -14.47 5.41
N ALA A 142 20.82 -15.12 4.93
CA ALA A 142 22.15 -14.53 4.91
C ALA A 142 22.22 -13.26 4.03
N LEU A 143 21.46 -13.24 2.93
CA LEU A 143 21.32 -12.07 2.06
C LEU A 143 19.86 -11.65 2.05
N PRO A 144 19.42 -10.92 3.07
CA PRO A 144 18.00 -10.59 3.24
C PRO A 144 17.58 -9.39 2.39
N TRP A 145 16.37 -9.48 1.85
CA TRP A 145 15.74 -8.38 1.10
C TRP A 145 14.51 -7.85 1.83
N VAL A 146 14.13 -6.65 1.47
CA VAL A 146 12.86 -6.06 1.91
C VAL A 146 11.73 -6.64 1.04
N ARG A 147 10.65 -7.02 1.69
CA ARG A 147 9.47 -7.60 1.02
C ARG A 147 8.22 -6.79 1.34
N LYS A 148 7.36 -6.62 0.35
CA LYS A 148 6.05 -5.98 0.52
C LYS A 148 5.19 -6.25 -0.71
N CYS A 149 3.91 -5.92 -0.64
CA CYS A 149 3.02 -5.98 -1.80
C CYS A 149 3.65 -5.23 -3.00
N THR A 150 3.59 -5.83 -4.19
CA THR A 150 4.12 -5.26 -5.44
C THR A 150 3.05 -4.50 -6.24
N PHE A 151 1.79 -4.52 -5.77
CA PHE A 151 0.61 -4.07 -6.54
C PHE A 151 0.52 -4.85 -7.86
N CYS A 152 1.09 -6.04 -7.90
CA CYS A 152 1.14 -6.86 -9.11
C CYS A 152 1.62 -6.04 -10.32
N SER A 153 2.71 -5.26 -10.15
CA SER A 153 3.20 -4.33 -11.18
C SER A 153 3.40 -4.98 -12.55
N GLU A 154 3.82 -6.25 -12.59
CA GLU A 154 3.99 -6.99 -13.84
C GLU A 154 2.64 -7.28 -14.52
N ARG A 155 1.60 -7.62 -13.71
CA ARG A 155 0.24 -7.80 -14.25
C ARG A 155 -0.29 -6.47 -14.81
N ILE A 156 -0.10 -5.38 -14.08
CA ILE A 156 -0.55 -4.03 -14.50
C ILE A 156 0.14 -3.64 -15.82
N LYS A 157 1.42 -3.92 -15.98
CA LYS A 157 2.15 -3.68 -17.24
C LYS A 157 1.59 -4.50 -18.40
N ALA A 158 1.08 -5.69 -18.11
CA ALA A 158 0.46 -6.58 -19.10
C ALA A 158 -1.06 -6.34 -19.22
N ASP A 159 -1.54 -5.20 -18.75
CA ASP A 159 -2.95 -4.78 -18.76
C ASP A 159 -3.88 -5.79 -18.06
N MET A 160 -3.36 -6.52 -17.07
CA MET A 160 -4.14 -7.45 -16.25
C MET A 160 -4.43 -6.86 -14.89
N ILE A 161 -5.60 -7.20 -14.33
CA ILE A 161 -5.98 -6.77 -13.00
C ILE A 161 -5.14 -7.50 -11.92
N PRO A 162 -4.87 -6.87 -10.76
CA PRO A 162 -4.11 -7.53 -9.68
C PRO A 162 -4.72 -8.86 -9.26
N ALA A 163 -3.86 -9.84 -8.94
CA ALA A 163 -4.29 -11.22 -8.62
C ALA A 163 -5.33 -11.26 -7.50
N CYS A 164 -5.12 -10.49 -6.43
CA CYS A 164 -6.04 -10.44 -5.28
C CYS A 164 -7.41 -9.87 -5.66
N VAL A 165 -7.44 -8.91 -6.59
CA VAL A 165 -8.71 -8.34 -7.08
C VAL A 165 -9.45 -9.36 -7.93
N LYS A 166 -8.72 -10.03 -8.85
CA LYS A 166 -9.31 -10.99 -9.79
C LYS A 166 -10.01 -12.15 -9.06
N VAL A 167 -9.43 -12.63 -7.96
CA VAL A 167 -9.92 -13.82 -7.26
C VAL A 167 -11.10 -13.54 -6.31
N CYS A 168 -11.41 -12.26 -6.03
CA CYS A 168 -12.39 -11.91 -4.99
C CYS A 168 -13.82 -12.31 -5.40
N PRO A 169 -14.45 -13.29 -4.70
CA PRO A 169 -15.77 -13.80 -5.09
C PRO A 169 -16.91 -12.78 -4.90
N THR A 170 -16.79 -11.94 -3.88
CA THR A 170 -17.80 -10.93 -3.55
C THR A 170 -17.57 -9.58 -4.23
N LYS A 171 -16.52 -9.48 -5.07
CA LYS A 171 -16.13 -8.22 -5.72
C LYS A 171 -15.96 -7.07 -4.72
N THR A 172 -15.46 -7.38 -3.53
CA THR A 172 -15.09 -6.41 -2.48
C THR A 172 -14.19 -5.31 -3.05
N MET A 173 -13.38 -5.65 -4.06
CA MET A 173 -12.35 -4.75 -4.62
C MET A 173 -12.73 -4.32 -6.04
N PHE A 174 -12.77 -2.99 -6.25
CA PHE A 174 -12.96 -2.37 -7.57
C PHE A 174 -11.62 -1.76 -8.00
N TYR A 175 -11.09 -2.20 -9.14
CA TYR A 175 -9.81 -1.76 -9.70
C TYR A 175 -10.04 -0.94 -10.97
N GLY A 176 -9.33 0.15 -11.11
CA GLY A 176 -9.43 1.00 -12.30
C GLY A 176 -8.41 2.14 -12.28
N ASN A 177 -8.66 3.15 -13.10
CA ASN A 177 -7.93 4.41 -12.99
C ASN A 177 -8.29 5.06 -11.66
N TYR A 178 -7.34 5.69 -11.01
CA TYR A 178 -7.54 6.23 -9.65
C TYR A 178 -8.75 7.18 -9.56
N GLU A 179 -8.94 8.02 -10.57
CA GLU A 179 -10.08 8.94 -10.59
C GLU A 179 -11.42 8.20 -10.67
N ASP A 180 -11.49 7.13 -11.46
CA ASP A 180 -12.70 6.31 -11.56
C ASP A 180 -12.97 5.57 -10.25
N VAL A 181 -11.91 5.13 -9.60
CA VAL A 181 -11.98 4.49 -8.27
C VAL A 181 -12.54 5.47 -7.23
N LEU A 182 -12.10 6.73 -7.26
CA LEU A 182 -12.64 7.79 -6.38
C LEU A 182 -14.10 8.10 -6.69
N LYS A 183 -14.47 8.19 -7.98
CA LYS A 183 -15.87 8.41 -8.41
C LYS A 183 -16.76 7.28 -7.88
N GLU A 184 -16.32 6.03 -8.03
CA GLU A 184 -17.06 4.86 -7.53
C GLU A 184 -17.23 4.92 -5.99
N ALA A 185 -16.17 5.28 -5.26
CA ALA A 185 -16.24 5.39 -3.79
C ALA A 185 -17.27 6.44 -3.37
N ASN A 186 -17.22 7.64 -3.98
CA ASN A 186 -18.16 8.71 -3.70
C ASN A 186 -19.60 8.32 -4.09
N ALA A 187 -19.76 7.66 -5.24
CA ALA A 187 -21.07 7.19 -5.69
C ALA A 187 -21.71 6.21 -4.69
N ARG A 188 -20.91 5.29 -4.11
CA ARG A 188 -21.39 4.36 -3.07
C ARG A 188 -21.84 5.10 -1.82
N LEU A 189 -21.06 6.08 -1.37
CA LEU A 189 -21.42 6.91 -0.19
C LEU A 189 -22.75 7.64 -0.42
N THR A 190 -22.89 8.30 -1.58
CA THR A 190 -24.09 9.09 -1.92
C THR A 190 -25.32 8.21 -2.09
N LYS A 191 -25.15 7.06 -2.73
CA LYS A 191 -26.25 6.15 -3.07
C LYS A 191 -26.83 5.41 -1.86
N ASN A 192 -26.02 5.24 -0.82
CA ASN A 192 -26.40 4.43 0.36
C ASN A 192 -26.13 5.24 1.65
N PRO A 193 -26.88 6.31 1.88
CA PRO A 193 -26.71 7.12 3.09
C PRO A 193 -26.99 6.26 4.33
N GLY A 194 -26.12 6.36 5.33
CA GLY A 194 -26.22 5.60 6.57
C GLY A 194 -25.59 4.20 6.55
N LYS A 195 -25.26 3.68 5.36
CA LYS A 195 -24.57 2.37 5.26
C LYS A 195 -23.08 2.49 5.59
N TYR A 196 -22.44 3.59 5.22
CA TYR A 196 -21.01 3.79 5.35
C TYR A 196 -20.70 4.95 6.29
N VAL A 197 -19.55 4.84 6.96
CA VAL A 197 -18.96 6.01 7.60
C VAL A 197 -18.63 7.04 6.49
N ASN A 198 -18.96 8.32 6.71
CA ASN A 198 -18.71 9.36 5.71
C ASN A 198 -17.23 9.73 5.62
N HIS A 199 -16.41 8.73 5.29
CA HIS A 199 -14.96 8.86 5.17
C HIS A 199 -14.42 7.82 4.19
N ILE A 200 -13.58 8.26 3.24
CA ILE A 200 -12.86 7.37 2.32
C ILE A 200 -11.41 7.27 2.82
N TYR A 201 -11.12 6.22 3.59
CA TYR A 201 -9.78 6.01 4.12
C TYR A 201 -8.78 5.75 3.00
N GLY A 202 -7.62 6.37 3.08
CA GLY A 202 -6.56 6.29 2.06
C GLY A 202 -6.62 7.40 1.02
N LYS A 203 -7.71 8.19 1.02
CA LYS A 203 -7.82 9.35 0.13
C LYS A 203 -6.83 10.43 0.55
N ASP A 204 -6.80 10.72 1.85
CA ASP A 204 -6.00 11.82 2.40
C ASP A 204 -4.87 11.34 3.32
N GLU A 205 -4.99 10.14 3.92
CA GLU A 205 -4.00 9.57 4.82
C GLU A 205 -2.64 9.44 4.15
N ALA A 206 -1.59 9.89 4.86
CA ALA A 206 -0.20 9.90 4.38
C ALA A 206 -0.05 10.62 3.02
N GLY A 207 -0.89 11.62 2.76
CA GLY A 207 -0.88 12.37 1.51
C GLY A 207 -1.54 11.62 0.35
N GLY A 208 -2.40 10.66 0.66
CA GLY A 208 -3.14 9.85 -0.30
C GLY A 208 -2.44 8.55 -0.69
N THR A 209 -3.24 7.55 -1.02
CA THR A 209 -2.75 6.22 -1.36
C THR A 209 -3.45 5.68 -2.61
N SER A 210 -2.89 4.61 -3.22
CA SER A 210 -3.49 3.95 -4.38
C SER A 210 -4.58 2.93 -3.97
N TRP A 211 -4.67 2.60 -2.68
CA TRP A 211 -5.70 1.71 -2.14
C TRP A 211 -6.56 2.53 -1.18
N ILE A 212 -7.85 2.63 -1.48
CA ILE A 212 -8.79 3.36 -0.63
C ILE A 212 -9.87 2.41 -0.11
N TYR A 213 -10.46 2.77 1.02
CA TYR A 213 -11.40 1.87 1.71
C TYR A 213 -12.70 2.57 2.08
N LEU A 214 -13.78 1.79 2.03
CA LEU A 214 -15.09 2.14 2.60
C LEU A 214 -15.41 1.14 3.72
N SER A 215 -16.02 1.63 4.78
CA SER A 215 -16.40 0.85 5.95
C SER A 215 -17.75 1.31 6.50
N ASP A 216 -18.47 0.40 7.14
CA ASP A 216 -19.70 0.69 7.88
C ASP A 216 -19.43 0.96 9.37
N VAL A 217 -18.17 0.84 9.81
CA VAL A 217 -17.72 1.17 11.15
C VAL A 217 -16.53 2.13 11.09
N PRO A 218 -16.31 2.97 12.13
CA PRO A 218 -15.20 3.91 12.13
C PRO A 218 -13.85 3.22 11.95
N PHE A 219 -12.96 3.82 11.16
CA PHE A 219 -11.65 3.23 10.84
C PHE A 219 -10.74 3.10 12.06
N GLU A 220 -10.97 3.94 13.08
CA GLU A 220 -10.25 3.90 14.36
C GLU A 220 -10.50 2.57 15.08
N SER A 221 -11.73 2.06 15.02
CA SER A 221 -12.11 0.78 15.64
C SER A 221 -11.51 -0.41 14.92
N LEU A 222 -11.05 -0.20 13.72
CA LEU A 222 -10.46 -1.25 12.88
C LEU A 222 -8.94 -1.42 13.02
N UNK A 223 -8.37 -0.50 13.81
CA UNK A 223 -7.17 -0.63 13.98
C UNK A 223 -6.33 -0.37 12.92
N ILE A 224 -6.88 0.16 12.07
CA ILE A 224 -6.09 0.63 10.95
C ILE A 224 -5.25 1.79 11.44
N PRO A 225 -3.94 1.85 11.13
CA PRO A 225 -3.11 2.94 11.63
C PRO A 225 -3.67 4.31 11.24
N VAL A 226 -4.13 5.06 12.23
CA VAL A 226 -4.57 6.44 12.00
C VAL A 226 -3.31 7.31 12.06
N VAL A 227 -2.87 7.76 10.90
CA VAL A 227 -1.63 8.51 10.72
C VAL A 227 -1.88 10.00 11.03
N ILE A 228 -2.37 10.30 12.23
CA ILE A 228 -2.66 11.70 12.59
C ILE A 228 -1.43 12.41 13.20
N VAL A 229 -0.62 11.71 13.96
CA VAL A 229 0.49 12.35 14.71
C VAL A 229 1.85 12.26 14.00
N GLY A 230 2.08 11.20 13.24
CA GLY A 230 3.36 11.02 12.53
C GLY A 230 3.56 11.93 11.33
N VAL A 231 2.47 12.40 10.71
CA VAL A 231 2.55 13.21 9.49
C VAL A 231 3.05 14.63 9.80
N LEU A 232 2.64 15.22 10.92
CA LEU A 232 3.09 16.56 11.29
C LEU A 232 4.60 16.55 11.63
N ALA A 233 5.05 15.56 12.41
CA ALA A 233 6.47 15.42 12.74
C ALA A 233 7.32 15.08 11.52
N ALA A 234 6.89 14.10 10.71
CA ALA A 234 7.60 13.72 9.49
C ALA A 234 7.57 14.85 8.45
N GLY A 235 6.47 15.58 8.36
CA GLY A 235 6.34 16.74 7.49
C GLY A 235 7.28 17.85 7.90
N ALA A 236 7.39 18.15 9.19
CA ALA A 236 8.29 19.18 9.72
C ALA A 236 9.77 18.81 9.46
N VAL A 237 10.13 17.55 9.69
CA VAL A 237 11.50 17.06 9.42
C VAL A 237 11.79 17.09 7.92
N SER A 238 10.88 16.66 7.08
CA SER A 238 11.02 16.67 5.62
C SER A 238 11.16 18.11 5.09
N TRP A 239 10.34 19.02 5.64
CA TRP A 239 10.41 20.45 5.28
C TRP A 239 11.74 21.05 5.69
N ALA A 240 12.21 20.76 6.91
CA ALA A 240 13.50 21.27 7.41
C ALA A 240 14.67 20.75 6.56
N ILE A 241 14.66 19.46 6.19
CA ILE A 241 15.69 18.87 5.32
C ILE A 241 15.66 19.52 3.93
N THR A 242 14.47 19.68 3.35
CA THR A 242 14.30 20.29 2.03
C THR A 242 14.77 21.75 2.04
N ARG A 243 14.44 22.48 3.10
CA ARG A 243 14.86 23.88 3.28
C ARG A 243 16.38 23.98 3.42
N ARG A 244 16.99 23.08 4.21
CA ARG A 244 18.45 23.02 4.36
C ARG A 244 19.13 22.74 3.02
N ASN A 245 18.66 21.75 2.28
CA ASN A 245 19.23 21.40 0.98
C ASN A 245 19.15 22.55 -0.02
N LYS A 246 18.01 23.26 -0.08
CA LYS A 246 17.85 24.46 -0.93
C LYS A 246 18.82 25.59 -0.54
N ASN A 247 19.11 25.72 0.74
CA ASN A 247 20.06 26.75 1.20
C ASN A 247 21.50 26.36 0.80
N MET A 248 21.88 25.09 0.93
CA MET A 248 23.18 24.59 0.49
C MET A 248 23.38 24.81 -1.01
N ASP A 249 22.35 24.49 -1.83
CA ASP A 249 22.39 24.71 -3.29
C ASP A 249 22.53 26.20 -3.66
N ARG A 250 22.12 27.13 -2.79
CA ARG A 250 22.28 28.57 -2.99
C ARG A 250 23.71 29.05 -2.67
N GLU A 251 24.34 28.43 -1.68
CA GLU A 251 25.70 28.78 -1.27
C GLU A 251 26.77 28.23 -2.24
N GLU A 252 26.43 27.21 -3.03
CA GLU A 252 27.34 26.60 -4.02
C GLU A 252 27.29 27.25 -5.40
N LYS A 253 26.42 28.24 -5.61
CA LYS A 253 26.41 28.99 -6.88
C LYS A 253 27.42 30.13 -6.82
N PRO A 254 28.41 30.17 -7.74
CA PRO A 254 29.41 31.24 -7.80
C PRO A 254 28.80 32.58 -8.20
#